data_baac76a29b249ab1e77e88ea001c0f1b
#
_entry.id   baac76a29b249ab1e77e88ea001c0f1b
#
_cell.length_a   1.000
_cell.length_b   1.000
_cell.length_c   1.000
_cell.angle_alpha   90.00
_cell.angle_beta   90.00
_cell.angle_gamma   90.00
#
_symmetry.space_group_name_H-M   'P 1'
#
loop_
_entity.id
_entity.type
_entity.pdbx_description
1 polymer ?
#
loop_
_entity_poly.entity_id
_entity_poly.type
_entity_poly.pdbx_seq_one_letter_code
_entity_poly.pdbx_strand_id
1 'polypeptide(L)'
;HILGTEGLNVVLGTPTATPPRWMLEKHPDMLAIDKEGRLRKFGSRRHYCFSHEGYREECIRIVTLMAERYGKNPHVGAWQTDNEYSCHDTTHSYSDSARSAFINWLRAQYPGDGNDGDISALNEAWGNVFWSMEYENFDQIDLPNLTVTQPNPSHVLDFRRFSSDQVVSFNRLQTKIIKSYSKISL
;
A
#
# COMPACT_ATOMS: atom_id res chain seq x y z
N HIS A 1 20.26 -10.93 21.74
CA HIS A 1 21.15 -11.85 22.45
C HIS A 1 20.53 -12.40 23.74
N ILE A 2 20.08 -11.56 24.68
CA ILE A 2 19.58 -12.00 26.03
C ILE A 2 18.53 -13.11 25.87
N LEU A 3 17.49 -12.93 25.03
CA LEU A 3 16.46 -13.96 24.83
C LEU A 3 17.04 -15.27 24.26
N GLY A 4 17.98 -15.17 23.34
CA GLY A 4 18.62 -16.34 22.74
C GLY A 4 19.54 -17.10 23.72
N THR A 5 20.25 -16.40 24.61
CA THR A 5 21.05 -17.05 25.66
C THR A 5 20.19 -17.78 26.67
N GLU A 6 18.92 -17.37 26.84
CA GLU A 6 17.91 -18.05 27.66
C GLU A 6 17.15 -19.17 26.90
N GLY A 7 17.62 -19.54 25.73
CA GLY A 7 17.03 -20.63 24.91
C GLY A 7 15.75 -20.27 24.17
N LEU A 8 15.41 -18.98 24.04
CA LEU A 8 14.21 -18.51 23.36
C LEU A 8 14.51 -18.14 21.91
N ASN A 9 13.64 -18.57 21.00
CA ASN A 9 13.64 -18.08 19.63
C ASN A 9 12.91 -16.74 19.51
N VAL A 10 13.45 -15.84 18.72
CA VAL A 10 12.93 -14.50 18.51
C VAL A 10 12.18 -14.44 17.18
N VAL A 11 10.92 -13.98 17.19
CA VAL A 11 10.22 -13.52 15.99
C VAL A 11 10.49 -12.02 15.86
N LEU A 12 11.16 -11.60 14.80
CA LEU A 12 11.55 -10.20 14.61
C LEU A 12 10.53 -9.49 13.69
N GLY A 13 9.82 -8.51 14.25
CA GLY A 13 8.84 -7.68 13.49
C GLY A 13 9.48 -6.49 12.78
N THR A 14 9.09 -6.21 11.55
CA THR A 14 9.47 -4.96 10.88
C THR A 14 8.63 -3.79 11.45
N PRO A 15 9.23 -2.63 11.78
CA PRO A 15 8.55 -1.54 12.48
C PRO A 15 7.81 -0.59 11.51
N THR A 16 7.15 -1.15 10.50
CA THR A 16 6.53 -0.35 9.42
C THR A 16 5.10 0.07 9.73
N ALA A 17 4.39 -0.62 10.64
CA ALA A 17 3.01 -0.31 10.98
C ALA A 17 2.83 1.02 11.73
N THR A 18 3.90 1.56 12.34
CA THR A 18 3.88 2.75 13.19
C THR A 18 5.02 3.71 12.82
N PRO A 19 4.94 4.41 11.68
CA PRO A 19 5.95 5.38 11.29
C PRO A 19 6.17 6.43 12.39
N PRO A 20 7.43 6.78 12.72
CA PRO A 20 7.73 7.77 13.74
C PRO A 20 7.40 9.19 13.29
N ARG A 21 7.24 10.12 14.24
CA ARG A 21 6.82 11.51 13.96
C ARG A 21 7.70 12.23 12.94
N TRP A 22 9.04 12.03 12.97
CA TRP A 22 9.95 12.67 12.03
C TRP A 22 9.65 12.31 10.55
N MET A 23 9.06 11.14 10.31
CA MET A 23 8.72 10.70 8.95
C MET A 23 7.61 11.57 8.35
N LEU A 24 6.67 12.06 9.17
CA LEU A 24 5.65 13.00 8.71
C LEU A 24 6.23 14.40 8.42
N GLU A 25 7.32 14.77 9.08
CA GLU A 25 8.02 16.02 8.79
C GLU A 25 8.76 15.95 7.45
N LYS A 26 9.30 14.76 7.16
CA LYS A 26 9.97 14.48 5.88
C LYS A 26 8.99 14.26 4.73
N HIS A 27 7.87 13.61 4.98
CA HIS A 27 6.85 13.21 4.00
C HIS A 27 5.45 13.59 4.52
N PRO A 28 5.09 14.89 4.51
CA PRO A 28 3.81 15.34 5.09
C PRO A 28 2.58 14.83 4.34
N ASP A 29 2.74 14.47 3.08
CA ASP A 29 1.74 13.94 2.16
C ASP A 29 1.58 12.40 2.22
N MET A 30 2.32 11.72 3.10
CA MET A 30 2.20 10.27 3.26
C MET A 30 0.93 9.82 3.98
N LEU A 31 0.20 10.75 4.60
CA LEU A 31 -0.97 10.42 5.39
C LEU A 31 -2.12 9.89 4.52
N ALA A 32 -2.76 8.84 5.00
CA ALA A 32 -3.94 8.29 4.35
C ALA A 32 -5.16 9.21 4.54
N ILE A 33 -6.06 9.18 3.57
CA ILE A 33 -7.36 9.86 3.62
C ILE A 33 -8.43 8.78 3.65
N ASP A 34 -9.41 8.90 4.55
CA ASP A 34 -10.52 7.95 4.64
C ASP A 34 -11.60 8.22 3.55
N LYS A 35 -12.62 7.35 3.48
CA LYS A 35 -13.67 7.45 2.46
C LYS A 35 -14.53 8.72 2.59
N GLU A 36 -14.56 9.34 3.76
CA GLU A 36 -15.24 10.61 4.04
C GLU A 36 -14.35 11.84 3.72
N GLY A 37 -13.15 11.62 3.15
CA GLY A 37 -12.22 12.69 2.80
C GLY A 37 -11.43 13.27 3.98
N ARG A 38 -11.44 12.61 5.15
CA ARG A 38 -10.73 13.08 6.33
C ARG A 38 -9.31 12.57 6.37
N LEU A 39 -8.36 13.48 6.54
CA LEU A 39 -6.96 13.14 6.70
C LEU A 39 -6.75 12.37 8.03
N ARG A 40 -6.14 11.19 7.97
CA ARG A 40 -5.72 10.45 9.17
C ARG A 40 -4.58 11.19 9.84
N LYS A 41 -4.55 11.16 11.19
CA LYS A 41 -3.56 11.90 11.97
C LYS A 41 -2.59 10.96 12.67
N PHE A 42 -1.40 11.49 12.96
CA PHE A 42 -0.43 10.84 13.84
C PHE A 42 -1.01 10.62 15.24
N GLY A 43 -0.55 9.58 15.94
CA GLY A 43 -0.96 9.26 17.31
C GLY A 43 -1.47 7.83 17.49
N SER A 44 -1.53 7.07 16.39
CA SER A 44 -1.84 5.65 16.36
C SER A 44 -1.04 4.95 15.26
N ARG A 45 -1.27 3.68 15.02
CA ARG A 45 -0.71 2.95 13.88
C ARG A 45 -1.51 3.20 12.60
N ARG A 46 -0.90 2.96 11.42
CA ARG A 46 -1.56 2.92 10.09
C ARG A 46 -2.18 4.25 9.64
N HIS A 47 -1.49 5.34 9.90
CA HIS A 47 -1.89 6.66 9.40
C HIS A 47 -1.35 6.99 8.00
N TYR A 48 -0.65 6.05 7.35
CA TYR A 48 0.02 6.21 6.06
C TYR A 48 -0.77 5.60 4.89
N CYS A 49 -0.47 6.06 3.69
CA CYS A 49 -0.93 5.47 2.44
C CYS A 49 0.09 4.43 1.93
N PHE A 50 -0.35 3.20 1.64
CA PHE A 50 0.51 2.14 1.10
C PHE A 50 1.10 2.46 -0.28
N SER A 51 0.50 3.41 -1.02
CA SER A 51 0.95 3.83 -2.34
C SER A 51 1.97 4.97 -2.29
N HIS A 52 2.22 5.57 -1.12
CA HIS A 52 3.12 6.71 -1.01
C HIS A 52 4.58 6.28 -1.16
N GLU A 53 5.26 6.79 -2.18
CA GLU A 53 6.62 6.36 -2.54
C GLU A 53 7.65 6.64 -1.46
N GLY A 54 7.70 7.86 -0.92
CA GLY A 54 8.65 8.22 0.15
C GLY A 54 8.47 7.39 1.41
N TYR A 55 7.23 7.02 1.77
CA TYR A 55 6.98 6.07 2.87
C TYR A 55 7.56 4.68 2.54
N ARG A 56 7.36 4.20 1.31
CA ARG A 56 7.90 2.91 0.85
C ARG A 56 9.43 2.90 0.87
N GLU A 57 10.07 3.97 0.45
CA GLU A 57 11.54 4.13 0.50
C GLU A 57 12.08 4.04 1.93
N GLU A 58 11.42 4.71 2.90
CA GLU A 58 11.81 4.61 4.30
C GLU A 58 11.61 3.20 4.86
N CYS A 59 10.56 2.50 4.45
CA CYS A 59 10.35 1.09 4.79
C CYS A 59 11.45 0.20 4.20
N ILE A 60 11.83 0.40 2.95
CA ILE A 60 12.97 -0.30 2.32
C ILE A 60 14.23 -0.08 3.16
N ARG A 61 14.54 1.16 3.48
CA ARG A 61 15.74 1.52 4.25
C ARG A 61 15.79 0.81 5.59
N ILE A 62 14.73 0.89 6.40
CA ILE A 62 14.75 0.29 7.74
C ILE A 62 14.74 -1.25 7.70
N VAL A 63 13.97 -1.85 6.80
CA VAL A 63 13.92 -3.30 6.64
C VAL A 63 15.26 -3.84 6.16
N THR A 64 15.94 -3.14 5.25
CA THR A 64 17.29 -3.51 4.79
C THR A 64 18.28 -3.51 5.96
N LEU A 65 18.35 -2.43 6.73
CA LEU A 65 19.24 -2.34 7.89
C LEU A 65 18.98 -3.44 8.93
N MET A 66 17.71 -3.78 9.16
CA MET A 66 17.34 -4.85 10.08
C MET A 66 17.74 -6.22 9.52
N ALA A 67 17.48 -6.46 8.23
CA ALA A 67 17.82 -7.74 7.59
C ALA A 67 19.34 -7.96 7.50
N GLU A 68 20.12 -6.93 7.19
CA GLU A 68 21.58 -6.97 7.21
C GLU A 68 22.11 -7.33 8.61
N ARG A 69 21.57 -6.68 9.65
CA ARG A 69 22.03 -6.86 11.02
C ARG A 69 21.64 -8.20 11.63
N TYR A 70 20.42 -8.66 11.36
CA TYR A 70 19.82 -9.79 12.09
C TYR A 70 19.55 -11.02 11.22
N GLY A 71 19.62 -10.93 9.90
CA GLY A 71 19.27 -12.01 8.99
C GLY A 71 20.07 -13.29 9.15
N LYS A 72 21.29 -13.19 9.72
CA LYS A 72 22.17 -14.35 10.03
C LYS A 72 22.25 -14.65 11.54
N ASN A 73 21.45 -13.99 12.37
CA ASN A 73 21.49 -14.21 13.82
C ASN A 73 20.83 -15.57 14.14
N PRO A 74 21.53 -16.51 14.79
CA PRO A 74 21.01 -17.86 15.05
C PRO A 74 19.81 -17.90 16.00
N HIS A 75 19.53 -16.81 16.73
CA HIS A 75 18.42 -16.72 17.66
C HIS A 75 17.16 -16.13 17.02
N VAL A 76 17.23 -15.64 15.78
CA VAL A 76 16.04 -15.20 15.02
C VAL A 76 15.45 -16.43 14.34
N GLY A 77 14.31 -16.89 14.83
CA GLY A 77 13.61 -18.07 14.31
C GLY A 77 12.57 -17.74 13.23
N ALA A 78 12.04 -16.52 13.20
CA ALA A 78 11.08 -16.08 12.19
C ALA A 78 11.07 -14.54 12.04
N TRP A 79 10.43 -14.07 10.97
CA TRP A 79 10.16 -12.66 10.71
C TRP A 79 8.66 -12.41 10.58
N GLN A 80 8.19 -11.30 11.11
CA GLN A 80 6.86 -10.77 10.89
C GLN A 80 6.98 -9.47 10.09
N THR A 81 6.37 -9.40 8.91
CA THR A 81 6.33 -8.17 8.14
C THR A 81 5.16 -7.30 8.58
N ASP A 82 5.43 -6.05 8.95
CA ASP A 82 4.39 -5.11 9.37
C ASP A 82 3.53 -5.66 10.54
N ASN A 83 2.25 -5.33 10.58
CA ASN A 83 1.30 -5.86 11.56
C ASN A 83 -0.15 -5.66 11.09
N GLU A 84 -0.97 -6.72 11.03
CA GLU A 84 -2.41 -6.66 10.78
C GLU A 84 -2.80 -5.73 9.60
N TYR A 85 -2.36 -6.01 8.40
CA TYR A 85 -2.48 -5.15 7.22
C TYR A 85 -3.86 -4.55 6.95
N SER A 86 -4.94 -5.24 7.29
CA SER A 86 -6.31 -4.80 6.99
C SER A 86 -7.08 -4.27 8.19
N CYS A 87 -6.44 -4.10 9.35
CA CYS A 87 -7.14 -3.64 10.55
C CYS A 87 -7.69 -2.22 10.38
N HIS A 88 -8.86 -1.94 10.94
CA HIS A 88 -9.51 -0.62 10.96
C HIS A 88 -9.72 0.02 9.59
N ASP A 89 -9.98 -0.78 8.54
CA ASP A 89 -10.20 -0.32 7.16
C ASP A 89 -9.06 0.58 6.63
N THR A 90 -7.81 0.22 6.97
CA THR A 90 -6.65 1.03 6.63
C THR A 90 -5.95 0.62 5.34
N THR A 91 -6.48 -0.36 4.61
CA THR A 91 -6.00 -0.74 3.27
C THR A 91 -6.43 0.25 2.20
N HIS A 92 -7.56 0.92 2.40
CA HIS A 92 -8.06 1.93 1.49
C HIS A 92 -7.54 3.32 1.89
N SER A 93 -6.96 4.02 0.94
CA SER A 93 -6.61 5.43 1.09
C SER A 93 -7.16 6.21 -0.11
N TYR A 94 -7.77 7.34 0.15
CA TYR A 94 -8.30 8.25 -0.86
C TYR A 94 -7.41 9.49 -1.01
N SER A 95 -6.09 9.31 -0.84
CA SER A 95 -5.07 10.34 -1.01
C SER A 95 -4.63 10.48 -2.48
N ASP A 96 -3.95 11.58 -2.79
CA ASP A 96 -3.40 11.83 -4.12
C ASP A 96 -2.40 10.74 -4.55
N SER A 97 -1.59 10.24 -3.61
CA SER A 97 -0.69 9.11 -3.88
C SER A 97 -1.46 7.83 -4.25
N ALA A 98 -2.59 7.56 -3.58
CA ALA A 98 -3.44 6.44 -3.95
C ALA A 98 -4.13 6.65 -5.30
N ARG A 99 -4.59 7.87 -5.61
CA ARG A 99 -5.19 8.20 -6.91
C ARG A 99 -4.19 7.97 -8.05
N SER A 100 -3.00 8.52 -7.93
CA SER A 100 -1.96 8.37 -8.95
C SER A 100 -1.59 6.90 -9.18
N ALA A 101 -1.42 6.14 -8.11
CA ALA A 101 -1.13 4.72 -8.19
C ALA A 101 -2.31 3.90 -8.75
N PHE A 102 -3.56 4.28 -8.45
CA PHE A 102 -4.76 3.64 -8.97
C PHE A 102 -4.89 3.87 -10.48
N ILE A 103 -4.67 5.07 -10.96
CA ILE A 103 -4.64 5.38 -12.39
C ILE A 103 -3.62 4.51 -13.14
N ASN A 104 -2.41 4.38 -12.61
CA ASN A 104 -1.38 3.53 -13.20
C ASN A 104 -1.77 2.04 -13.16
N TRP A 105 -2.42 1.60 -12.08
CA TRP A 105 -2.94 0.24 -11.97
C TRP A 105 -4.05 -0.01 -13.01
N LEU A 106 -4.97 0.94 -13.21
CA LEU A 106 -6.03 0.84 -14.21
C LEU A 106 -5.46 0.75 -15.63
N ARG A 107 -4.46 1.55 -15.99
CA ARG A 107 -3.77 1.45 -17.29
C ARG A 107 -3.21 0.05 -17.54
N ALA A 108 -2.70 -0.59 -16.51
CA ALA A 108 -2.19 -1.96 -16.60
C ALA A 108 -3.30 -3.03 -16.66
N GLN A 109 -4.48 -2.76 -16.06
CA GLN A 109 -5.64 -3.68 -16.14
C GLN A 109 -6.38 -3.57 -17.48
N TYR A 110 -6.39 -2.40 -18.09
CA TYR A 110 -7.01 -2.10 -19.39
C TYR A 110 -5.91 -1.72 -20.39
N PRO A 111 -5.12 -2.71 -20.88
CA PRO A 111 -3.99 -2.44 -21.73
C PRO A 111 -4.43 -1.95 -23.11
N GLY A 112 -3.75 -0.91 -23.59
CA GLY A 112 -3.89 -0.35 -24.92
C GLY A 112 -2.55 -0.34 -25.66
N ASP A 113 -2.46 0.47 -26.71
CA ASP A 113 -1.23 0.67 -27.44
C ASP A 113 -0.21 1.44 -26.56
N GLY A 114 0.94 0.85 -26.32
CA GLY A 114 1.97 1.44 -25.46
C GLY A 114 1.62 1.33 -23.95
N ASN A 115 1.92 2.41 -23.19
CA ASN A 115 1.70 2.46 -21.74
C ASN A 115 0.46 3.27 -21.33
N ASP A 116 -0.29 3.80 -22.28
CA ASP A 116 -1.37 4.76 -22.01
C ASP A 116 -2.69 4.09 -21.57
N GLY A 117 -2.79 2.77 -21.79
CA GLY A 117 -4.01 2.00 -21.52
C GLY A 117 -5.11 2.26 -22.55
N ASP A 118 -6.20 1.50 -22.47
CA ASP A 118 -7.40 1.64 -23.31
C ASP A 118 -8.57 2.17 -22.48
N ILE A 119 -8.83 3.47 -22.58
CA ILE A 119 -9.94 4.12 -21.86
C ILE A 119 -11.30 3.67 -22.36
N SER A 120 -11.40 3.27 -23.62
CA SER A 120 -12.66 2.77 -24.19
C SER A 120 -13.01 1.41 -23.59
N ALA A 121 -12.02 0.52 -23.45
CA ALA A 121 -12.20 -0.77 -22.80
C ALA A 121 -12.58 -0.61 -21.31
N LEU A 122 -12.01 0.37 -20.59
CA LEU A 122 -12.41 0.69 -19.23
C LEU A 122 -13.86 1.19 -19.18
N ASN A 123 -14.26 2.13 -20.05
CA ASN A 123 -15.60 2.67 -20.09
C ASN A 123 -16.64 1.57 -20.37
N GLU A 124 -16.34 0.66 -21.29
CA GLU A 124 -17.18 -0.51 -21.57
C GLU A 124 -17.30 -1.42 -20.34
N ALA A 125 -16.18 -1.82 -19.75
CA ALA A 125 -16.13 -2.71 -18.60
C ALA A 125 -16.85 -2.13 -17.37
N TRP A 126 -16.81 -0.81 -17.18
CA TRP A 126 -17.50 -0.14 -16.09
C TRP A 126 -18.97 0.21 -16.42
N GLY A 127 -19.40 0.08 -17.69
CA GLY A 127 -20.73 0.46 -18.14
C GLY A 127 -20.98 1.96 -18.05
N ASN A 128 -19.97 2.77 -18.30
CA ASN A 128 -19.98 4.23 -18.08
C ASN A 128 -20.90 4.99 -19.04
N VAL A 129 -21.40 4.36 -20.10
CA VAL A 129 -22.43 4.94 -20.95
C VAL A 129 -23.71 5.29 -20.14
N PHE A 130 -23.95 4.59 -19.04
CA PHE A 130 -25.03 4.90 -18.11
C PHE A 130 -24.78 6.25 -17.43
N TRP A 131 -25.75 7.16 -17.50
CA TRP A 131 -25.67 8.53 -17.02
C TRP A 131 -24.54 9.38 -17.63
N SER A 132 -24.03 9.01 -18.81
CA SER A 132 -22.93 9.74 -19.46
C SER A 132 -21.69 9.91 -18.58
N MET A 133 -21.29 8.82 -17.90
CA MET A 133 -20.14 8.81 -16.98
C MET A 133 -18.84 8.38 -17.68
N GLU A 134 -18.79 8.38 -19.00
CA GLU A 134 -17.61 8.01 -19.77
C GLU A 134 -16.47 9.00 -19.58
N TYR A 135 -15.27 8.46 -19.44
CA TYR A 135 -14.03 9.22 -19.35
C TYR A 135 -13.38 9.33 -20.74
N GLU A 136 -12.77 10.46 -21.02
CA GLU A 136 -11.97 10.67 -22.24
C GLU A 136 -10.54 10.15 -22.09
N ASN A 137 -10.01 10.16 -20.85
CA ASN A 137 -8.68 9.67 -20.51
C ASN A 137 -8.61 9.26 -19.05
N PHE A 138 -7.56 8.50 -18.70
CA PHE A 138 -7.36 7.99 -17.33
C PHE A 138 -7.15 9.09 -16.28
N ASP A 139 -6.62 10.24 -16.65
CA ASP A 139 -6.32 11.33 -15.68
C ASP A 139 -7.58 12.02 -15.15
N GLN A 140 -8.72 11.83 -15.83
CA GLN A 140 -10.04 12.29 -15.36
C GLN A 140 -10.61 11.40 -14.24
N ILE A 141 -10.04 10.21 -14.01
CA ILE A 141 -10.58 9.26 -13.04
C ILE A 141 -10.19 9.71 -11.63
N ASP A 142 -11.19 9.92 -10.77
CA ASP A 142 -11.03 10.12 -9.34
C ASP A 142 -11.17 8.81 -8.57
N LEU A 143 -11.01 8.86 -7.24
CA LEU A 143 -11.27 7.73 -6.38
C LEU A 143 -12.78 7.60 -6.08
N PRO A 144 -13.32 6.38 -5.87
CA PRO A 144 -14.76 6.15 -5.75
C PRO A 144 -15.31 6.52 -4.37
N ASN A 145 -15.18 7.79 -3.99
CA ASN A 145 -15.73 8.34 -2.77
C ASN A 145 -16.32 9.74 -3.02
N LEU A 146 -17.03 10.27 -2.05
CA LEU A 146 -17.63 11.62 -2.04
C LEU A 146 -18.62 11.90 -3.18
N THR A 147 -19.09 10.88 -3.89
CA THR A 147 -20.19 11.01 -4.87
C THR A 147 -21.51 11.30 -4.14
N VAL A 148 -22.42 12.02 -4.80
CA VAL A 148 -23.71 12.40 -4.20
C VAL A 148 -24.55 11.17 -3.84
N THR A 149 -24.51 10.14 -4.69
CA THR A 149 -25.15 8.85 -4.46
C THR A 149 -24.10 7.74 -4.50
N GLN A 150 -24.49 6.48 -4.64
CA GLN A 150 -23.55 5.36 -4.72
C GLN A 150 -22.67 5.50 -5.99
N PRO A 151 -21.34 5.40 -5.84
CA PRO A 151 -20.44 5.39 -7.00
C PRO A 151 -20.64 4.15 -7.85
N ASN A 152 -20.13 4.18 -9.09
CA ASN A 152 -20.17 3.04 -10.02
C ASN A 152 -19.61 1.77 -9.33
N PRO A 153 -20.38 0.66 -9.25
CA PRO A 153 -19.96 -0.57 -8.59
C PRO A 153 -18.67 -1.19 -9.17
N SER A 154 -18.48 -1.12 -10.50
CA SER A 154 -17.27 -1.62 -11.16
C SER A 154 -16.05 -0.80 -10.77
N HIS A 155 -16.18 0.52 -10.70
CA HIS A 155 -15.14 1.43 -10.20
C HIS A 155 -14.76 1.09 -8.75
N VAL A 156 -15.74 0.91 -7.87
CA VAL A 156 -15.51 0.50 -6.47
C VAL A 156 -14.79 -0.84 -6.39
N LEU A 157 -15.18 -1.81 -7.24
CA LEU A 157 -14.57 -3.13 -7.26
C LEU A 157 -13.10 -3.06 -7.69
N ASP A 158 -12.79 -2.32 -8.73
CA ASP A 158 -11.42 -2.14 -9.19
C ASP A 158 -10.56 -1.38 -8.17
N PHE A 159 -11.12 -0.38 -7.49
CA PHE A 159 -10.42 0.28 -6.40
C PHE A 159 -10.11 -0.66 -5.22
N ARG A 160 -11.01 -1.58 -4.90
CA ARG A 160 -10.75 -2.62 -3.87
C ARG A 160 -9.66 -3.60 -4.30
N ARG A 161 -9.67 -4.05 -5.57
CA ARG A 161 -8.62 -4.89 -6.14
C ARG A 161 -7.26 -4.19 -6.10
N PHE A 162 -7.21 -2.94 -6.57
CA PHE A 162 -6.03 -2.10 -6.47
C PHE A 162 -5.53 -2.00 -5.03
N SER A 163 -6.40 -1.69 -4.07
CA SER A 163 -6.02 -1.55 -2.66
C SER A 163 -5.41 -2.84 -2.09
N SER A 164 -5.98 -4.00 -2.46
CA SER A 164 -5.41 -5.31 -2.13
C SER A 164 -4.02 -5.50 -2.75
N ASP A 165 -3.86 -5.18 -4.03
CA ASP A 165 -2.60 -5.31 -4.75
C ASP A 165 -1.51 -4.40 -4.18
N GLN A 166 -1.88 -3.20 -3.69
CA GLN A 166 -0.94 -2.29 -3.00
C GLN A 166 -0.40 -2.91 -1.71
N VAL A 167 -1.25 -3.55 -0.91
CA VAL A 167 -0.82 -4.26 0.30
C VAL A 167 0.09 -5.43 -0.04
N VAL A 168 -0.28 -6.24 -1.04
CA VAL A 168 0.54 -7.35 -1.53
C VAL A 168 1.90 -6.86 -2.03
N SER A 169 1.92 -5.79 -2.81
CA SER A 169 3.14 -5.15 -3.31
C SER A 169 4.03 -4.66 -2.15
N PHE A 170 3.45 -4.01 -1.16
CA PHE A 170 4.16 -3.52 0.02
C PHE A 170 4.73 -4.67 0.86
N ASN A 171 3.98 -5.77 1.04
CA ASN A 171 4.49 -6.97 1.71
C ASN A 171 5.62 -7.63 0.91
N ARG A 172 5.47 -7.79 -0.42
CA ARG A 172 6.51 -8.35 -1.29
C ARG A 172 7.81 -7.58 -1.23
N LEU A 173 7.76 -6.26 -1.14
CA LEU A 173 8.92 -5.39 -0.98
C LEU A 173 9.72 -5.79 0.26
N GLN A 174 9.08 -5.93 1.41
CA GLN A 174 9.72 -6.31 2.66
C GLN A 174 10.24 -7.75 2.63
N THR A 175 9.42 -8.69 2.19
CA THR A 175 9.77 -10.11 2.14
C THR A 175 10.94 -10.39 1.18
N LYS A 176 11.00 -9.68 0.05
CA LYS A 176 12.12 -9.77 -0.90
C LYS A 176 13.45 -9.31 -0.26
N ILE A 177 13.42 -8.21 0.48
CA ILE A 177 14.60 -7.72 1.20
C ILE A 177 15.04 -8.74 2.26
N ILE A 178 14.12 -9.17 3.12
CA ILE A 178 14.44 -10.12 4.18
C ILE A 178 15.06 -11.41 3.61
N LYS A 179 14.47 -11.97 2.55
CA LYS A 179 14.95 -13.19 1.87
C LYS A 179 16.34 -13.04 1.26
N SER A 180 16.77 -11.82 0.92
CA SER A 180 18.13 -11.62 0.38
C SER A 180 19.22 -11.69 1.45
N TYR A 181 18.87 -11.52 2.74
CA TYR A 181 19.82 -11.56 3.86
C TYR A 181 19.60 -12.74 4.82
N SER A 182 18.43 -13.34 4.82
CA SER A 182 18.03 -14.38 5.77
C SER A 182 17.55 -15.64 5.05
N LYS A 183 17.99 -16.82 5.56
CA LYS A 183 17.48 -18.13 5.12
C LYS A 183 16.28 -18.61 5.95
N ILE A 184 15.86 -17.81 6.93
CA ILE A 184 14.80 -18.15 7.87
C ILE A 184 13.45 -17.96 7.17
N SER A 185 12.50 -18.84 7.47
CA SER A 185 11.11 -18.73 6.97
C SER A 185 10.45 -17.43 7.38
N LEU A 186 9.60 -16.93 6.49
CA LEU A 186 8.71 -15.78 6.72
C LEU A 186 7.34 -16.28 7.10
#